data_01a4d129fec2c603e4961ebc4e9c80f4
#
_entry.id   01a4d129fec2c603e4961ebc4e9c80f4
#
_cell.length_a   1.000
_cell.length_b   1.000
_cell.length_c   1.000
_cell.angle_alpha   90.00
_cell.angle_beta   90.00
_cell.angle_gamma   90.00
#
_symmetry.space_group_name_H-M   'P 1'
#
loop_
_entity.id
_entity.type
_entity.pdbx_description
1 polymer ?
#
loop_
_entity_poly.entity_id
_entity_poly.type
_entity_poly.pdbx_seq_one_letter_code
_entity_poly.pdbx_strand_id
1 'polypeptide(L)'
;MLNKLDDMAILIGRSLLGLYFLGPGIAKVFDYTNYVVVMQENEVPLTLVALPIVILIQVIGGIMLILNQNVKVSALSLFATTIVINIYIHDFWTLADGISKAHETQNFVKNLAICAGLLVLASREKFVKLG
;
A
#
# COMPACT_ATOMS: atom_id res chain seq x y z
N MET A 1 24.34 -10.06 -14.52
CA MET A 1 24.21 -8.73 -15.16
C MET A 1 22.79 -8.55 -15.66
N LEU A 2 22.10 -7.50 -15.21
CA LEU A 2 20.76 -7.19 -15.68
C LEU A 2 20.85 -6.64 -17.11
N ASN A 3 20.01 -7.15 -18.03
CA ASN A 3 19.92 -6.62 -19.38
C ASN A 3 18.91 -5.45 -19.43
N LYS A 4 18.78 -4.82 -20.58
CA LYS A 4 17.84 -3.68 -20.76
C LYS A 4 16.40 -4.06 -20.44
N LEU A 5 15.98 -5.29 -20.73
CA LEU A 5 14.63 -5.77 -20.45
C LEU A 5 14.39 -5.83 -18.94
N ASP A 6 15.36 -6.35 -18.19
CA ASP A 6 15.27 -6.42 -16.72
C ASP A 6 15.21 -5.03 -16.09
N ASP A 7 16.03 -4.11 -16.60
CA ASP A 7 16.02 -2.71 -16.12
C ASP A 7 14.67 -2.04 -16.39
N MET A 8 14.10 -2.26 -17.57
CA MET A 8 12.77 -1.74 -17.91
C MET A 8 11.68 -2.36 -17.05
N ALA A 9 11.75 -3.68 -16.83
CA ALA A 9 10.77 -4.38 -16.00
C ALA A 9 10.77 -3.86 -14.57
N ILE A 10 11.94 -3.66 -13.98
CA ILE A 10 12.06 -3.08 -12.64
C ILE A 10 11.53 -1.64 -12.61
N LEU A 11 11.89 -0.82 -13.59
CA LEU A 11 11.42 0.58 -13.67
C LEU A 11 9.91 0.65 -13.75
N ILE A 12 9.31 -0.12 -14.65
CA ILE A 12 7.86 -0.12 -14.88
C ILE A 12 7.14 -0.67 -13.64
N GLY A 13 7.57 -1.82 -13.14
CA GLY A 13 6.93 -2.48 -11.99
C GLY A 13 6.99 -1.61 -10.74
N ARG A 14 8.16 -1.04 -10.44
CA ARG A 14 8.32 -0.14 -9.30
C ARG A 14 7.45 1.12 -9.44
N SER A 15 7.42 1.72 -10.63
CA SER A 15 6.62 2.91 -10.88
C SER A 15 5.12 2.63 -10.77
N LEU A 16 4.66 1.48 -11.27
CA LEU A 16 3.26 1.08 -11.13
C LEU A 16 2.87 0.86 -9.67
N LEU A 17 3.72 0.21 -8.88
CA LEU A 17 3.50 0.08 -7.44
C LEU A 17 3.44 1.44 -6.77
N GLY A 18 4.35 2.34 -7.10
CA GLY A 18 4.35 3.69 -6.56
C GLY A 18 3.08 4.46 -6.86
N LEU A 19 2.61 4.41 -8.11
CA LEU A 19 1.35 5.04 -8.52
C LEU A 19 0.15 4.42 -7.83
N TYR A 20 0.15 3.10 -7.64
CA TYR A 20 -0.94 2.40 -6.95
C TYR A 20 -1.14 2.91 -5.52
N PHE A 21 -0.08 3.29 -4.83
CA PHE A 21 -0.15 3.84 -3.47
C PHE A 21 -0.32 5.35 -3.45
N LEU A 22 0.34 6.07 -4.35
CA LEU A 22 0.24 7.53 -4.44
C LEU A 22 -1.19 7.97 -4.74
N GLY A 23 -1.88 7.32 -5.68
CA GLY A 23 -3.26 7.64 -6.04
C GLY A 23 -4.21 7.58 -4.85
N PRO A 24 -4.34 6.43 -4.18
CA PRO A 24 -5.18 6.32 -2.98
C PRO A 24 -4.74 7.22 -1.82
N GLY A 25 -3.45 7.46 -1.65
CA GLY A 25 -2.94 8.38 -0.64
C GLY A 25 -3.43 9.80 -0.87
N ILE A 26 -3.37 10.29 -2.11
CA ILE A 26 -3.89 11.61 -2.50
C ILE A 26 -5.42 11.66 -2.35
N ALA A 27 -6.11 10.60 -2.77
CA ALA A 27 -7.57 10.51 -2.64
C ALA A 27 -8.01 10.66 -1.18
N LYS A 28 -7.27 10.08 -0.24
CA LYS A 28 -7.55 10.20 1.19
C LYS A 28 -7.44 11.64 1.70
N VAL A 29 -6.56 12.44 1.12
CA VAL A 29 -6.45 13.87 1.47
C VAL A 29 -7.70 14.64 1.04
N PHE A 30 -8.18 14.40 -0.17
CA PHE A 30 -9.34 15.12 -0.72
C PHE A 30 -10.69 14.64 -0.17
N ASP A 31 -10.76 13.40 0.30
CA ASP A 31 -12.00 12.78 0.82
C ASP A 31 -11.82 12.35 2.29
N TYR A 32 -11.07 13.12 3.04
CA TYR A 32 -10.59 12.79 4.38
C TYR A 32 -11.73 12.38 5.33
N THR A 33 -12.81 13.17 5.37
CA THR A 33 -13.93 12.92 6.27
C THR A 33 -14.57 11.55 6.04
N ASN A 34 -14.77 11.17 4.78
CA ASN A 34 -15.34 9.87 4.46
C ASN A 34 -14.41 8.73 4.88
N TYR A 35 -13.10 8.88 4.72
CA TYR A 35 -12.15 7.86 5.18
C TYR A 35 -12.14 7.74 6.71
N VAL A 36 -12.30 8.84 7.43
CA VAL A 36 -12.46 8.80 8.90
C VAL A 36 -13.69 7.97 9.27
N VAL A 37 -14.82 8.21 8.62
CA VAL A 37 -16.07 7.46 8.86
C VAL A 37 -15.86 5.96 8.59
N VAL A 38 -15.31 5.61 7.44
CA VAL A 38 -15.05 4.21 7.07
C VAL A 38 -14.17 3.52 8.10
N MET A 39 -13.11 4.20 8.55
CA MET A 39 -12.19 3.62 9.55
C MET A 39 -12.89 3.44 10.90
N GLN A 40 -13.71 4.39 11.31
CA GLN A 40 -14.48 4.28 12.57
C GLN A 40 -15.51 3.16 12.50
N GLU A 41 -16.21 3.01 11.37
CA GLU A 41 -17.16 1.93 11.15
C GLU A 41 -16.50 0.55 11.17
N ASN A 42 -15.23 0.47 10.79
CA ASN A 42 -14.42 -0.76 10.83
C ASN A 42 -13.62 -0.90 12.13
N GLU A 43 -13.93 -0.11 13.15
CA GLU A 43 -13.35 -0.18 14.48
C GLU A 43 -11.82 -0.04 14.50
N VAL A 44 -11.28 0.76 13.57
CA VAL A 44 -9.84 1.05 13.55
C VAL A 44 -9.48 1.90 14.76
N PRO A 45 -8.51 1.46 15.59
CA PRO A 45 -8.13 2.24 16.76
C PRO A 45 -7.42 3.54 16.37
N LEU A 46 -7.61 4.60 17.17
CA LEU A 46 -6.93 5.87 17.01
C LEU A 46 -7.02 6.44 15.58
N THR A 47 -8.22 6.42 14.98
CA THR A 47 -8.47 6.82 13.59
C THR A 47 -7.87 8.19 13.25
N LEU A 48 -7.98 9.17 14.15
CA LEU A 48 -7.48 10.53 13.90
C LEU A 48 -5.94 10.60 13.86
N VAL A 49 -5.25 9.60 14.39
CA VAL A 49 -3.79 9.45 14.28
C VAL A 49 -3.42 8.51 13.15
N ALA A 50 -4.16 7.40 13.01
CA ALA A 50 -3.87 6.37 12.02
C ALA A 50 -4.01 6.86 10.59
N LEU A 51 -5.07 7.61 10.28
CA LEU A 51 -5.32 8.06 8.91
C LEU A 51 -4.23 9.00 8.38
N PRO A 52 -3.79 10.05 9.11
CA PRO A 52 -2.65 10.86 8.65
C PRO A 52 -1.38 10.04 8.43
N ILE A 53 -1.10 9.06 9.28
CA ILE A 53 0.07 8.19 9.14
C ILE A 53 -0.03 7.36 7.86
N VAL A 54 -1.19 6.76 7.59
CA VAL A 54 -1.43 5.99 6.37
C VAL A 54 -1.23 6.87 5.13
N ILE A 55 -1.78 8.08 5.14
CA ILE A 55 -1.62 9.04 4.04
C ILE A 55 -0.14 9.34 3.80
N LEU A 56 0.62 9.66 4.85
CA LEU A 56 2.05 9.96 4.74
C LEU A 56 2.82 8.77 4.17
N ILE A 57 2.57 7.56 4.64
CA ILE A 57 3.23 6.37 4.15
C ILE A 57 2.88 6.13 2.67
N GLN A 58 1.62 6.24 2.29
CA GLN A 58 1.18 6.00 0.91
C GLN A 58 1.70 7.05 -0.06
N VAL A 59 1.64 8.32 0.30
CA VAL A 59 2.08 9.43 -0.56
C VAL A 59 3.62 9.44 -0.65
N ILE A 60 4.30 9.49 0.47
CA ILE A 60 5.77 9.54 0.49
C ILE A 60 6.36 8.24 -0.03
N GLY A 61 5.86 7.10 0.43
CA GLY A 61 6.32 5.80 -0.04
C GLY A 61 6.10 5.60 -1.52
N GLY A 62 4.93 5.99 -2.03
CA GLY A 62 4.64 5.93 -3.46
C GLY A 62 5.58 6.80 -4.29
N ILE A 63 5.82 8.03 -3.87
CA ILE A 63 6.78 8.93 -4.53
C ILE A 63 8.20 8.35 -4.52
N MET A 64 8.64 7.83 -3.37
CA MET A 64 9.97 7.23 -3.24
C MET A 64 10.17 6.03 -4.16
N LEU A 65 9.14 5.20 -4.31
CA LEU A 65 9.19 4.08 -5.27
C LEU A 65 9.34 4.58 -6.70
N ILE A 66 8.59 5.62 -7.09
CA ILE A 66 8.67 6.20 -8.43
C ILE A 66 10.06 6.79 -8.69
N LEU A 67 10.59 7.52 -7.73
CA LEU A 67 11.88 8.19 -7.83
C LEU A 67 13.09 7.27 -7.59
N ASN A 68 12.86 6.01 -7.28
CA ASN A 68 13.93 5.05 -6.95
C ASN A 68 14.79 5.50 -5.76
N GLN A 69 14.15 6.00 -4.71
CA GLN A 69 14.84 6.45 -3.49
C GLN A 69 14.31 5.71 -2.27
N ASN A 70 15.22 5.27 -1.39
CA ASN A 70 14.87 4.53 -0.17
C ASN A 70 13.85 3.41 -0.43
N VAL A 71 14.05 2.69 -1.53
CA VAL A 71 13.06 1.72 -2.04
C VAL A 71 12.76 0.64 -1.03
N LYS A 72 13.77 0.11 -0.35
CA LYS A 72 13.57 -0.97 0.63
C LYS A 72 12.69 -0.54 1.79
N VAL A 73 12.98 0.60 2.40
CA VAL A 73 12.20 1.14 3.52
C VAL A 73 10.78 1.46 3.06
N SER A 74 10.64 2.11 1.90
CA SER A 74 9.33 2.47 1.34
C SER A 74 8.49 1.23 1.05
N ALA A 75 9.05 0.23 0.41
CA ALA A 75 8.35 -1.01 0.07
C ALA A 75 7.92 -1.77 1.34
N LEU A 76 8.78 -1.87 2.35
CA LEU A 76 8.44 -2.55 3.60
C LEU A 76 7.39 -1.77 4.41
N SER A 77 7.45 -0.44 4.42
CA SER A 77 6.44 0.40 5.09
C SER A 77 5.08 0.27 4.41
N LEU A 78 5.05 0.29 3.09
CA LEU A 78 3.82 0.09 2.31
C LEU A 78 3.27 -1.33 2.50
N PHE A 79 4.14 -2.33 2.56
CA PHE A 79 3.75 -3.71 2.85
C PHE A 79 3.04 -3.81 4.21
N ALA A 80 3.66 -3.30 5.25
CA ALA A 80 3.10 -3.35 6.61
C ALA A 80 1.75 -2.62 6.68
N THR A 81 1.67 -1.43 6.09
CA THR A 81 0.43 -0.64 6.04
C THR A 81 -0.67 -1.38 5.31
N THR A 82 -0.36 -2.02 4.18
CA THR A 82 -1.35 -2.76 3.38
C THR A 82 -1.87 -3.99 4.13
N ILE A 83 -1.02 -4.70 4.85
CA ILE A 83 -1.45 -5.83 5.70
C ILE A 83 -2.44 -5.35 6.78
N VAL A 84 -2.14 -4.24 7.44
CA VAL A 84 -3.05 -3.67 8.45
C VAL A 84 -4.39 -3.25 7.83
N ILE A 85 -4.36 -2.58 6.67
CA ILE A 85 -5.58 -2.21 5.94
C ILE A 85 -6.40 -3.46 5.59
N ASN A 86 -5.77 -4.52 5.13
CA ASN A 86 -6.47 -5.78 4.81
C ASN A 86 -7.20 -6.34 6.01
N ILE A 87 -6.57 -6.33 7.18
CA ILE A 87 -7.16 -6.91 8.39
C ILE A 87 -8.36 -6.09 8.88
N TYR A 88 -8.27 -4.77 8.85
CA TYR A 88 -9.31 -3.90 9.40
C TYR A 88 -10.41 -3.53 8.40
N ILE A 89 -10.05 -3.28 7.14
CA ILE A 89 -10.97 -2.70 6.15
C ILE A 89 -11.53 -3.78 5.20
N HIS A 90 -10.69 -4.74 4.80
CA HIS A 90 -11.09 -5.79 3.84
C HIS A 90 -11.31 -7.12 4.56
N ASP A 91 -11.95 -7.07 5.70
CA ASP A 91 -12.23 -8.21 6.57
C ASP A 91 -13.47 -8.99 6.11
N PHE A 92 -13.40 -9.57 4.92
CA PHE A 92 -14.49 -10.24 4.24
C PHE A 92 -15.13 -11.37 5.07
N TRP A 93 -14.39 -11.96 6.00
CA TRP A 93 -14.87 -13.07 6.86
C TRP A 93 -15.94 -12.62 7.87
N THR A 94 -16.10 -11.32 8.10
CA THR A 94 -17.15 -10.76 8.97
C THR A 94 -18.46 -10.50 8.24
N LEU A 95 -18.47 -10.61 6.89
CA LEU A 95 -19.60 -10.26 6.06
C LEU A 95 -20.43 -11.48 5.70
N ALA A 96 -21.77 -11.27 5.57
CA ALA A 96 -22.67 -12.28 5.02
C ALA A 96 -22.41 -12.50 3.54
N ASP A 97 -22.72 -13.70 3.04
CA ASP A 97 -22.59 -14.03 1.62
C ASP A 97 -23.35 -13.02 0.76
N GLY A 98 -22.73 -12.59 -0.34
CA GLY A 98 -23.28 -11.60 -1.24
C GLY A 98 -22.22 -10.80 -1.96
N ILE A 99 -22.66 -9.75 -2.67
CA ILE A 99 -21.78 -8.91 -3.50
C ILE A 99 -20.72 -8.19 -2.66
N SER A 100 -21.09 -7.67 -1.48
CA SER A 100 -20.15 -6.97 -0.60
C SER A 100 -19.01 -7.87 -0.13
N LYS A 101 -19.34 -9.12 0.28
CA LYS A 101 -18.34 -10.10 0.69
C LYS A 101 -17.42 -10.47 -0.47
N ALA A 102 -18.00 -10.70 -1.67
CA ALA A 102 -17.23 -11.03 -2.86
C ALA A 102 -16.27 -9.89 -3.21
N HIS A 103 -16.72 -8.64 -3.14
CA HIS A 103 -15.92 -7.45 -3.42
C HIS A 103 -14.77 -7.28 -2.43
N GLU A 104 -15.03 -7.44 -1.13
CA GLU A 104 -14.01 -7.33 -0.09
C GLU A 104 -13.01 -8.49 -0.15
N THR A 105 -13.47 -9.69 -0.53
CA THR A 105 -12.57 -10.83 -0.78
C THR A 105 -11.61 -10.53 -1.92
N GLN A 106 -12.10 -9.95 -3.03
CA GLN A 106 -11.24 -9.55 -4.15
C GLN A 106 -10.22 -8.48 -3.73
N ASN A 107 -10.64 -7.50 -2.96
CA ASN A 107 -9.73 -6.46 -2.46
C ASN A 107 -8.64 -7.04 -1.58
N PHE A 108 -9.00 -7.96 -0.69
CA PHE A 108 -8.04 -8.63 0.20
C PHE A 108 -7.00 -9.42 -0.61
N VAL A 109 -7.45 -10.26 -1.55
CA VAL A 109 -6.56 -11.09 -2.38
C VAL A 109 -5.68 -10.22 -3.28
N LYS A 110 -6.25 -9.17 -3.89
CA LYS A 110 -5.49 -8.22 -4.71
C LYS A 110 -4.38 -7.56 -3.89
N ASN A 111 -4.69 -7.11 -2.69
CA ASN A 111 -3.71 -6.49 -1.81
C ASN A 111 -2.60 -7.46 -1.38
N LEU A 112 -2.93 -8.75 -1.19
CA LEU A 112 -1.89 -9.76 -0.93
C LEU A 112 -0.94 -9.90 -2.12
N ALA A 113 -1.44 -9.87 -3.35
CA ALA A 113 -0.61 -9.92 -4.55
C ALA A 113 0.31 -8.69 -4.64
N ILE A 114 -0.21 -7.50 -4.30
CA ILE A 114 0.57 -6.27 -4.26
C ILE A 114 1.64 -6.35 -3.16
N CYS A 115 1.30 -6.90 -1.99
CA CYS A 115 2.24 -7.16 -0.90
C CYS A 115 3.37 -8.09 -1.34
N ALA A 116 3.05 -9.13 -2.10
CA ALA A 116 4.06 -10.04 -2.66
C ALA A 116 5.02 -9.28 -3.57
N GLY A 117 4.51 -8.40 -4.43
CA GLY A 117 5.34 -7.54 -5.28
C GLY A 117 6.25 -6.61 -4.48
N LEU A 118 5.74 -6.02 -3.41
CA LEU A 118 6.51 -5.15 -2.52
C LEU A 118 7.65 -5.92 -1.83
N LEU A 119 7.39 -7.15 -1.37
CA LEU A 119 8.42 -7.99 -0.76
C LEU A 119 9.51 -8.38 -1.75
N VAL A 120 9.12 -8.77 -2.97
CA VAL A 120 10.09 -9.09 -4.03
C VAL A 120 10.94 -7.87 -4.34
N LEU A 121 10.33 -6.69 -4.48
CA LEU A 121 11.06 -5.45 -4.71
C LEU A 121 12.01 -5.14 -3.55
N ALA A 122 11.53 -5.21 -2.31
CA ALA A 122 12.35 -4.94 -1.13
C ALA A 122 13.55 -5.88 -1.02
N SER A 123 13.39 -7.15 -1.42
CA SER A 123 14.45 -8.15 -1.34
C SER A 123 15.62 -7.86 -2.27
N ARG A 124 15.40 -7.11 -3.33
CA ARG A 124 16.42 -6.75 -4.31
C ARG A 124 17.21 -5.49 -3.92
N GLU A 125 16.77 -4.78 -2.91
CA GLU A 125 17.30 -3.48 -2.51
C GLU A 125 18.08 -3.60 -1.20
N LYS A 126 18.93 -2.60 -0.96
CA LYS A 126 19.68 -2.50 0.30
C LYS A 126 19.17 -1.30 1.10
N PHE A 127 19.27 -1.37 2.42
CA PHE A 127 19.03 -0.20 3.24
C PHE A 127 20.09 0.86 2.93
N VAL A 128 19.62 2.11 2.81
CA VAL A 128 20.53 3.25 2.66
C VAL A 128 21.26 3.46 3.97
N LYS A 129 22.59 3.52 3.92
CA LYS A 129 23.39 3.85 5.10
C LYS A 129 23.21 5.33 5.41
N LEU A 130 22.73 5.63 6.60
CA LEU A 130 22.74 6.99 7.14
C LEU A 130 24.19 7.25 7.60
N GLY A 131 24.92 7.90 6.74
CA GLY A 131 26.32 8.22 7.04
C GLY A 131 26.51 9.69 7.23
#